data_f064168f7b6065937e09527b6f0db40e
#
_entry.id   f064168f7b6065937e09527b6f0db40e
#
_cell.length_a   1.000
_cell.length_b   1.000
_cell.length_c   1.000
_cell.angle_alpha   90.00
_cell.angle_beta   90.00
_cell.angle_gamma   90.00
#
_symmetry.space_group_name_H-M   'P 1'
#
loop_
_entity.id
_entity.type
_entity.pdbx_description
1 polymer ?
#
loop_
_entity_poly.entity_id
_entity_poly.type
_entity_poly.pdbx_seq_one_letter_code
_entity_poly.pdbx_strand_id
1 'polypeptide(L)'
;MSSHAEPRFLHRTPNIPLAEEAWEEIDPDELVDIPLLGTVSAGMPIEACADSETVQVPSRMVRRNTYALRVRGDSMIDCNIHDGDIIIIEKLESAENGETAVVMINNQEVTLKKVYIDHSGVRLQPANETMPPIYLKNDDVQVLGLVMGVARRPAPTAA
;
A
#
# COMPACT_ATOMS: atom_id res chain seq x y z
N MET A 1 -5.39 -29.70 15.08
CA MET A 1 -5.75 -29.10 13.82
C MET A 1 -5.36 -27.66 13.76
N SER A 2 -4.33 -27.43 13.09
CA SER A 2 -3.91 -26.05 12.92
C SER A 2 -4.76 -25.43 11.85
N SER A 3 -5.63 -24.56 12.26
CA SER A 3 -6.26 -23.67 11.32
C SER A 3 -5.32 -22.51 11.05
N HIS A 4 -4.27 -22.76 10.32
CA HIS A 4 -3.53 -21.63 9.79
C HIS A 4 -4.36 -21.08 8.65
N ALA A 5 -5.07 -20.02 8.95
CA ALA A 5 -5.73 -19.29 7.91
C ALA A 5 -4.65 -18.70 7.00
N GLU A 6 -4.66 -19.09 5.75
CA GLU A 6 -3.73 -18.59 4.77
C GLU A 6 -4.02 -17.12 4.51
N PRO A 7 -2.99 -16.29 4.25
CA PRO A 7 -3.21 -14.90 3.91
C PRO A 7 -3.97 -14.79 2.60
N ARG A 8 -4.85 -13.81 2.53
CA ARG A 8 -5.57 -13.48 1.30
C ARG A 8 -4.75 -12.49 0.51
N PHE A 9 -4.71 -12.68 -0.80
CA PHE A 9 -3.98 -11.79 -1.70
C PHE A 9 -4.97 -11.05 -2.58
N LEU A 10 -4.87 -9.74 -2.55
CA LEU A 10 -5.72 -8.85 -3.32
C LEU A 10 -4.86 -8.08 -4.30
N HIS A 11 -5.25 -8.03 -5.56
CA HIS A 11 -4.56 -7.25 -6.56
C HIS A 11 -5.48 -6.18 -7.13
N ARG A 12 -4.87 -5.18 -7.69
CA ARG A 12 -5.61 -4.10 -8.31
C ARG A 12 -6.27 -4.60 -9.59
N THR A 13 -7.57 -4.35 -9.73
CA THR A 13 -8.31 -4.71 -10.93
C THR A 13 -8.00 -3.68 -12.02
N PRO A 14 -7.47 -4.10 -13.19
CA PRO A 14 -7.21 -3.18 -14.28
C PRO A 14 -8.50 -2.67 -14.89
N ASN A 15 -8.46 -1.46 -15.42
CA ASN A 15 -9.55 -0.84 -16.18
C ASN A 15 -10.85 -0.59 -15.41
N ILE A 16 -10.83 -0.71 -14.10
CA ILE A 16 -11.96 -0.26 -13.28
C ILE A 16 -11.65 1.16 -12.83
N PRO A 17 -12.62 2.10 -12.91
CA PRO A 17 -12.44 3.42 -12.35
C PRO A 17 -12.01 3.30 -10.90
N LEU A 18 -11.18 4.23 -10.44
CA LEU A 18 -10.54 4.19 -9.12
C LEU A 18 -11.58 4.27 -8.01
N ALA A 19 -12.43 3.26 -7.97
CA ALA A 19 -13.39 3.06 -6.90
C ALA A 19 -12.67 2.35 -5.75
N GLU A 20 -13.23 2.52 -4.58
CA GLU A 20 -12.69 2.00 -3.33
C GLU A 20 -12.63 0.48 -3.28
N GLU A 21 -13.31 -0.18 -4.20
CA GLU A 21 -13.41 -1.64 -4.27
C GLU A 21 -12.61 -2.24 -5.44
N ALA A 22 -11.57 -1.55 -5.88
CA ALA A 22 -10.78 -1.98 -7.03
C ALA A 22 -9.81 -3.14 -6.73
N TRP A 23 -10.00 -3.83 -5.63
CA TRP A 23 -9.18 -4.97 -5.24
C TRP A 23 -9.92 -6.26 -5.50
N GLU A 24 -9.26 -7.18 -6.18
CA GLU A 24 -9.82 -8.49 -6.49
C GLU A 24 -8.95 -9.57 -5.85
N GLU A 25 -9.60 -10.53 -5.19
CA GLU A 25 -8.89 -11.64 -4.56
C GLU A 25 -8.35 -12.59 -5.63
N ILE A 26 -7.10 -13.01 -5.46
CA ILE A 26 -6.49 -13.99 -6.35
C ILE A 26 -6.03 -15.21 -5.55
N ASP A 27 -6.12 -16.36 -6.19
CA ASP A 27 -5.56 -17.59 -5.65
C ASP A 27 -4.07 -17.65 -5.99
N PRO A 28 -3.19 -17.88 -5.02
CA PRO A 28 -1.77 -17.98 -5.29
C PRO A 28 -1.43 -19.32 -5.93
N ASP A 29 -0.78 -19.28 -7.11
CA ASP A 29 -0.26 -20.47 -7.76
C ASP A 29 1.11 -20.84 -7.19
N GLU A 30 1.98 -19.85 -7.11
CA GLU A 30 3.33 -20.01 -6.60
C GLU A 30 3.66 -18.80 -5.76
N LEU A 31 4.24 -19.04 -4.60
CA LEU A 31 4.65 -17.96 -3.69
C LEU A 31 6.16 -17.73 -3.80
N VAL A 32 6.53 -16.46 -3.85
CA VAL A 32 7.93 -16.04 -3.84
C VAL A 32 8.14 -15.02 -2.73
N ASP A 33 9.37 -14.94 -2.25
CA ASP A 33 9.72 -14.01 -1.19
C ASP A 33 10.02 -12.63 -1.76
N ILE A 34 9.45 -11.61 -1.14
CA ILE A 34 9.83 -10.22 -1.40
C ILE A 34 10.23 -9.56 -0.08
N PRO A 35 11.10 -8.55 -0.11
CA PRO A 35 11.52 -7.90 1.13
C PRO A 35 10.39 -7.09 1.76
N LEU A 36 10.25 -7.21 3.08
CA LEU A 36 9.43 -6.34 3.90
C LEU A 36 10.32 -5.24 4.46
N LEU A 37 10.17 -4.02 3.97
CA LEU A 37 11.10 -2.95 4.28
C LEU A 37 10.77 -2.21 5.58
N GLY A 38 9.53 -2.25 6.00
CA GLY A 38 9.15 -1.57 7.24
C GLY A 38 7.66 -1.38 7.40
N THR A 39 7.31 -0.47 8.28
CA THR A 39 5.93 -0.12 8.60
C THR A 39 5.67 1.32 8.19
N VAL A 40 4.57 1.56 7.48
CA VAL A 40 4.13 2.88 7.06
C VAL A 40 2.90 3.27 7.87
N SER A 41 2.89 4.51 8.37
CA SER A 41 1.74 5.10 9.04
C SER A 41 1.65 6.57 8.68
N ALA A 42 0.41 7.10 8.69
CA ALA A 42 0.20 8.50 8.36
C ALA A 42 0.91 9.44 9.32
N GLY A 43 1.62 10.43 8.77
CA GLY A 43 2.29 11.45 9.58
C GLY A 43 3.60 11.02 10.21
N MET A 44 4.10 9.82 9.93
CA MET A 44 5.32 9.29 10.54
C MET A 44 6.31 8.82 9.47
N PRO A 45 7.63 8.90 9.72
CA PRO A 45 8.60 8.24 8.88
C PRO A 45 8.37 6.72 8.86
N ILE A 46 8.83 6.05 7.79
CA ILE A 46 8.81 4.59 7.76
C ILE A 46 9.64 4.06 8.92
N GLU A 47 9.03 3.17 9.69
CA GLU A 47 9.74 2.41 10.71
C GLU A 47 10.34 1.19 10.06
N ALA A 48 11.65 1.19 9.84
CA ALA A 48 12.33 0.11 9.17
C ALA A 48 12.30 -1.18 9.99
N CYS A 49 12.24 -2.32 9.30
CA CYS A 49 12.37 -3.61 9.96
C CYS A 49 13.78 -3.80 10.48
N ALA A 50 13.91 -4.30 11.71
CA ALA A 50 15.20 -4.51 12.35
C ALA A 50 16.02 -5.61 11.67
N ASP A 51 15.36 -6.61 11.11
CA ASP A 51 15.96 -7.76 10.44
C ASP A 51 15.51 -7.82 9.00
N SER A 52 16.22 -8.64 8.20
CA SER A 52 15.86 -8.87 6.80
C SER A 52 14.63 -9.75 6.70
N GLU A 53 13.49 -9.20 7.02
CA GLU A 53 12.22 -9.91 6.90
C GLU A 53 11.77 -9.99 5.45
N THR A 54 11.10 -11.09 5.12
CA THR A 54 10.47 -11.28 3.82
C THR A 54 9.01 -11.65 4.00
N VAL A 55 8.26 -11.45 2.93
CA VAL A 55 6.85 -11.85 2.84
C VAL A 55 6.68 -12.69 1.60
N GLN A 56 5.94 -13.80 1.71
CA GLN A 56 5.62 -14.62 0.56
C GLN A 56 4.39 -14.08 -0.14
N VAL A 57 4.51 -13.85 -1.43
CA VAL A 57 3.44 -13.32 -2.28
C VAL A 57 3.34 -14.11 -3.57
N PRO A 58 2.18 -14.12 -4.23
CA PRO A 58 2.04 -14.80 -5.52
C PRO A 58 3.03 -14.26 -6.54
N SER A 59 3.67 -15.15 -7.28
CA SER A 59 4.69 -14.78 -8.25
C SER A 59 4.17 -13.82 -9.32
N ARG A 60 2.90 -13.92 -9.68
CA ARG A 60 2.28 -13.03 -10.67
C ARG A 60 2.21 -11.57 -10.21
N MET A 61 2.32 -11.32 -8.90
CA MET A 61 2.31 -9.97 -8.33
C MET A 61 3.69 -9.34 -8.26
N VAL A 62 4.74 -10.10 -8.60
CA VAL A 62 6.12 -9.64 -8.46
C VAL A 62 6.61 -9.05 -9.77
N ARG A 63 7.12 -7.84 -9.70
CA ARG A 63 7.81 -7.15 -10.77
C ARG A 63 9.24 -6.90 -10.34
N ARG A 64 10.04 -6.33 -11.25
CA ARG A 64 11.37 -5.87 -10.86
C ARG A 64 11.21 -4.80 -9.77
N ASN A 65 11.95 -4.91 -8.69
CA ASN A 65 11.90 -3.94 -7.58
C ASN A 65 10.56 -3.93 -6.83
N THR A 66 9.95 -5.09 -6.66
CA THR A 66 8.77 -5.23 -5.81
C THR A 66 9.21 -5.37 -4.36
N TYR A 67 8.54 -4.67 -3.48
CA TYR A 67 8.77 -4.75 -2.03
C TYR A 67 7.44 -4.64 -1.27
N ALA A 68 7.50 -4.87 0.03
CA ALA A 68 6.32 -4.83 0.89
C ALA A 68 6.52 -3.85 2.05
N LEU A 69 5.40 -3.30 2.51
CA LEU A 69 5.34 -2.50 3.73
C LEU A 69 4.13 -2.96 4.55
N ARG A 70 4.28 -2.91 5.88
CA ARG A 70 3.16 -3.13 6.79
C ARG A 70 2.44 -1.80 7.00
N VAL A 71 1.11 -1.84 6.99
CA VAL A 71 0.28 -0.65 7.19
C VAL A 71 -0.13 -0.56 8.65
N ARG A 72 0.01 0.64 9.21
CA ARG A 72 -0.47 0.96 10.55
C ARG A 72 -1.42 2.16 10.45
N GLY A 73 -2.59 2.02 11.05
CA GLY A 73 -3.59 3.08 11.07
C GLY A 73 -4.65 2.95 9.99
N ASP A 74 -5.56 3.91 9.96
CA ASP A 74 -6.80 3.85 9.19
C ASP A 74 -6.87 4.89 8.07
N SER A 75 -5.77 5.50 7.68
CA SER A 75 -5.78 6.58 6.69
C SER A 75 -6.31 6.16 5.32
N MET A 76 -6.34 4.85 5.04
CA MET A 76 -6.78 4.32 3.75
C MET A 76 -7.90 3.28 3.91
N ILE A 77 -8.66 3.36 4.99
CA ILE A 77 -9.69 2.36 5.28
C ILE A 77 -10.80 2.31 4.23
N ASP A 78 -11.15 3.46 3.65
CA ASP A 78 -12.19 3.53 2.63
C ASP A 78 -11.74 2.95 1.28
N CYS A 79 -10.44 2.69 1.11
CA CYS A 79 -9.87 1.94 0.00
C CYS A 79 -9.70 0.47 0.32
N ASN A 80 -10.27 0.00 1.41
CA ASN A 80 -10.11 -1.38 1.86
C ASN A 80 -8.65 -1.76 2.13
N ILE A 81 -7.89 -0.80 2.66
CA ILE A 81 -6.55 -1.03 3.21
C ILE A 81 -6.62 -0.75 4.70
N HIS A 82 -6.38 -1.77 5.49
CA HIS A 82 -6.62 -1.76 6.93
C HIS A 82 -5.33 -1.84 7.73
N ASP A 83 -5.40 -1.43 8.98
CA ASP A 83 -4.30 -1.62 9.92
C ASP A 83 -3.87 -3.08 9.95
N GLY A 84 -2.56 -3.31 9.87
CA GLY A 84 -1.99 -4.65 9.86
C GLY A 84 -1.86 -5.30 8.49
N ASP A 85 -2.44 -4.72 7.46
CA ASP A 85 -2.26 -5.22 6.10
C ASP A 85 -0.80 -5.10 5.65
N ILE A 86 -0.40 -6.02 4.78
CA ILE A 86 0.87 -5.94 4.06
C ILE A 86 0.56 -5.46 2.65
N ILE A 87 1.10 -4.33 2.27
CA ILE A 87 0.94 -3.82 0.90
C ILE A 87 2.12 -4.22 0.04
N ILE A 88 1.81 -4.62 -1.18
CA ILE A 88 2.79 -5.05 -2.17
C ILE A 88 2.99 -3.89 -3.13
N ILE A 89 4.21 -3.42 -3.25
CA ILE A 89 4.53 -2.16 -3.91
C ILE A 89 5.49 -2.40 -5.05
N GLU A 90 5.17 -1.85 -6.22
CA GLU A 90 6.09 -1.73 -7.32
C GLU A 90 6.78 -0.38 -7.23
N LYS A 91 8.11 -0.39 -7.21
CA LYS A 91 8.89 0.85 -7.15
C LYS A 91 8.75 1.60 -8.46
N LEU A 92 8.03 2.71 -8.44
CA LEU A 92 7.83 3.60 -9.56
C LEU A 92 7.97 5.04 -9.07
N GLU A 93 8.41 5.92 -9.96
CA GLU A 93 8.66 7.32 -9.62
C GLU A 93 7.50 8.25 -9.97
N SER A 94 6.45 7.72 -10.58
CA SER A 94 5.29 8.51 -10.96
C SER A 94 4.01 7.74 -10.70
N ALA A 95 2.93 8.49 -10.52
CA ALA A 95 1.60 7.93 -10.30
C ALA A 95 0.59 8.69 -11.17
N GLU A 96 -0.41 7.97 -11.67
CA GLU A 96 -1.56 8.60 -12.31
C GLU A 96 -2.56 9.06 -11.26
N ASN A 97 -3.37 10.04 -11.61
CA ASN A 97 -4.35 10.60 -10.69
C ASN A 97 -5.31 9.54 -10.16
N GLY A 98 -5.46 9.53 -8.84
CA GLY A 98 -6.32 8.60 -8.15
C GLY A 98 -5.65 7.28 -7.76
N GLU A 99 -4.40 7.06 -8.15
CA GLU A 99 -3.68 5.86 -7.73
C GLU A 99 -3.22 5.95 -6.29
N THR A 100 -3.23 4.81 -5.61
CA THR A 100 -2.72 4.70 -4.25
C THR A 100 -1.22 4.49 -4.31
N ALA A 101 -0.48 5.42 -3.71
CA ALA A 101 0.97 5.44 -3.78
C ALA A 101 1.61 5.61 -2.41
N VAL A 102 2.82 5.11 -2.30
CA VAL A 102 3.72 5.45 -1.21
C VAL A 102 4.45 6.71 -1.62
N VAL A 103 4.32 7.75 -0.82
CA VAL A 103 4.90 9.07 -1.12
C VAL A 103 5.76 9.56 0.03
N MET A 104 6.82 10.27 -0.31
CA MET A 104 7.65 10.97 0.65
C MET A 104 7.32 12.45 0.60
N ILE A 105 7.06 13.05 1.75
CA ILE A 105 6.70 14.45 1.90
C ILE A 105 7.86 15.19 2.55
N ASN A 106 8.31 16.28 1.92
CA ASN A 106 9.37 17.14 2.42
C ASN A 106 10.66 16.40 2.79
N ASN A 107 10.95 15.31 2.10
CA ASN A 107 12.12 14.46 2.34
C ASN A 107 12.20 13.86 3.75
N GLN A 108 11.10 13.81 4.48
CA GLN A 108 11.09 13.33 5.87
C GLN A 108 10.04 12.27 6.15
N GLU A 109 8.84 12.52 5.71
CA GLU A 109 7.69 11.70 6.08
C GLU A 109 7.29 10.82 4.91
N VAL A 110 7.09 9.53 5.17
CA VAL A 110 6.57 8.59 4.17
C VAL A 110 5.18 8.16 4.58
N THR A 111 4.26 8.21 3.64
CA THR A 111 2.86 7.88 3.89
C THR A 111 2.23 7.22 2.67
N LEU A 112 1.07 6.63 2.88
CA LEU A 112 0.27 5.98 1.86
C LEU A 112 -0.98 6.82 1.62
N LYS A 113 -1.17 7.29 0.39
CA LYS A 113 -2.29 8.17 0.03
C LYS A 113 -2.67 7.97 -1.42
N LYS A 114 -3.89 8.36 -1.77
CA LYS A 114 -4.25 8.60 -3.16
C LYS A 114 -3.61 9.89 -3.63
N VAL A 115 -3.06 9.88 -4.83
CA VAL A 115 -2.31 11.00 -5.39
C VAL A 115 -3.10 11.63 -6.53
N TYR A 116 -3.24 12.95 -6.49
CA TYR A 116 -3.81 13.73 -7.57
C TYR A 116 -2.84 14.86 -7.90
N ILE A 117 -2.34 14.87 -9.12
CA ILE A 117 -1.32 15.82 -9.56
C ILE A 117 -1.89 16.68 -10.67
N ASP A 118 -1.77 17.98 -10.54
CA ASP A 118 -2.06 18.91 -11.60
C ASP A 118 -0.96 19.97 -11.67
N HIS A 119 -1.10 20.95 -12.57
CA HIS A 119 -0.07 21.99 -12.73
C HIS A 119 0.00 22.97 -11.56
N SER A 120 -0.95 22.95 -10.64
CA SER A 120 -0.91 23.80 -9.45
C SER A 120 -0.29 23.11 -8.24
N GLY A 121 -0.10 21.79 -8.28
CA GLY A 121 0.50 21.05 -7.18
C GLY A 121 -0.02 19.64 -7.04
N VAL A 122 0.15 19.09 -5.84
CA VAL A 122 -0.22 17.73 -5.50
C VAL A 122 -1.23 17.75 -4.37
N ARG A 123 -2.31 17.01 -4.54
CA ARG A 123 -3.24 16.71 -3.46
C ARG A 123 -3.05 15.27 -3.06
N LEU A 124 -2.75 15.04 -1.78
CA LEU A 124 -2.68 13.72 -1.20
C LEU A 124 -3.96 13.46 -0.42
N GLN A 125 -4.72 12.48 -0.86
CA GLN A 125 -6.04 12.21 -0.34
C GLN A 125 -6.06 10.94 0.50
N PRO A 126 -6.31 11.04 1.82
CA PRO A 126 -6.61 9.85 2.60
C PRO A 126 -7.94 9.25 2.14
N ALA A 127 -8.01 7.93 2.08
CA ALA A 127 -9.28 7.25 1.88
C ALA A 127 -9.95 7.00 3.23
N ASN A 128 -10.26 8.09 3.91
CA ASN A 128 -10.88 8.09 5.23
C ASN A 128 -11.61 9.43 5.40
N GLU A 129 -12.93 9.37 5.58
CA GLU A 129 -13.79 10.54 5.67
C GLU A 129 -13.42 11.49 6.80
N THR A 130 -12.77 10.98 7.85
CA THR A 130 -12.41 11.79 9.01
C THR A 130 -11.09 12.54 8.84
N MET A 131 -10.37 12.27 7.77
CA MET A 131 -9.04 12.86 7.52
C MET A 131 -9.08 13.82 6.34
N PRO A 132 -8.58 15.05 6.50
CA PRO A 132 -8.57 16.02 5.42
C PRO A 132 -7.47 15.73 4.40
N PRO A 133 -7.63 16.19 3.15
CA PRO A 133 -6.55 16.11 2.16
C PRO A 133 -5.39 17.03 2.51
N ILE A 134 -4.22 16.69 1.97
CA ILE A 134 -3.00 17.47 2.12
C ILE A 134 -2.65 18.06 0.76
N TYR A 135 -2.41 19.37 0.72
CA TYR A 135 -2.04 20.09 -0.52
C TYR A 135 -0.57 20.50 -0.43
N LEU A 136 0.21 20.12 -1.43
CA LEU A 136 1.65 20.34 -1.46
C LEU A 136 2.11 20.83 -2.82
N LYS A 137 3.29 21.42 -2.87
CA LYS A 137 3.96 21.74 -4.13
C LYS A 137 4.55 20.47 -4.73
N ASN A 138 4.68 20.46 -6.05
CA ASN A 138 5.25 19.30 -6.76
C ASN A 138 6.63 18.90 -6.22
N ASP A 139 7.46 19.89 -5.87
CA ASP A 139 8.81 19.63 -5.39
C ASP A 139 8.86 19.05 -3.98
N ASP A 140 7.77 19.13 -3.23
CA ASP A 140 7.72 18.67 -1.84
C ASP A 140 7.23 17.21 -1.72
N VAL A 141 6.86 16.59 -2.83
CA VAL A 141 6.34 15.23 -2.86
C VAL A 141 7.14 14.37 -3.83
N GLN A 142 7.53 13.19 -3.38
CA GLN A 142 8.19 12.20 -4.22
C GLN A 142 7.41 10.89 -4.15
N VAL A 143 7.06 10.34 -5.31
CA VAL A 143 6.44 9.02 -5.38
C VAL A 143 7.53 7.97 -5.23
N LEU A 144 7.34 7.04 -4.29
CA LEU A 144 8.28 5.96 -4.03
C LEU A 144 7.80 4.62 -4.60
N GLY A 145 6.53 4.50 -4.89
CA GLY A 145 5.97 3.31 -5.49
C GLY A 145 4.46 3.30 -5.51
N LEU A 146 3.90 2.38 -6.27
CA LEU A 146 2.46 2.18 -6.38
C LEU A 146 2.04 0.90 -5.68
N VAL A 147 0.90 0.94 -5.02
CA VAL A 147 0.33 -0.26 -4.40
C VAL A 147 -0.26 -1.14 -5.48
N MET A 148 0.31 -2.31 -5.65
CA MET A 148 -0.10 -3.30 -6.63
C MET A 148 -1.04 -4.33 -6.03
N GLY A 149 -0.96 -4.55 -4.73
CA GLY A 149 -1.81 -5.50 -4.05
C GLY A 149 -1.68 -5.44 -2.55
N VAL A 150 -2.49 -6.26 -1.89
CA VAL A 150 -2.58 -6.34 -0.44
C VAL A 150 -2.55 -7.81 -0.02
N ALA A 151 -1.73 -8.10 0.96
CA ALA A 151 -1.76 -9.40 1.64
C ALA A 151 -2.38 -9.16 3.02
N ARG A 152 -3.49 -9.82 3.26
CA ARG A 152 -4.25 -9.64 4.50
C ARG A 152 -4.37 -10.96 5.23
N ARG A 153 -4.00 -10.95 6.50
CA ARG A 153 -4.25 -12.10 7.35
C ARG A 153 -5.72 -12.09 7.75
N PRO A 154 -6.41 -13.23 7.66
CA PRO A 154 -7.76 -13.31 8.18
C PRO A 154 -7.76 -12.97 9.66
N ALA A 155 -8.85 -12.38 10.14
CA ALA A 155 -9.03 -12.14 11.56
C ALA A 155 -8.93 -13.48 12.32
N PRO A 156 -8.26 -13.51 13.48
CA PRO A 156 -8.22 -14.73 14.27
C PRO A 156 -9.64 -15.15 14.62
N THR A 157 -9.96 -16.41 14.32
CA THR A 157 -11.22 -16.97 14.74
C THR A 157 -11.23 -17.03 16.26
N ALA A 158 -12.23 -16.40 16.86
CA ALA A 158 -12.45 -16.53 18.28
C ALA A 158 -12.63 -18.01 18.61
N ALA A 159 -11.81 -18.51 19.49
CA ALA A 159 -11.94 -19.88 19.97
C ALA A 159 -13.19 -20.01 20.83
#